data_2dda3eb5e00f26a0bd124261e3677b72
#
_entry.id   2dda3eb5e00f26a0bd124261e3677b72
#
_cell.length_a   1.000
_cell.length_b   1.000
_cell.length_c   1.000
_cell.angle_alpha   90.00
_cell.angle_beta   90.00
_cell.angle_gamma   90.00
#
_symmetry.space_group_name_H-M   'P 1'
#
loop_
_entity.id
_entity.type
_entity.pdbx_description
1 polymer ?
#
loop_
_entity_poly.entity_id
_entity_poly.type
_entity_poly.pdbx_seq_one_letter_code
_entity_poly.pdbx_strand_id
1 'polypeptide(L)'
;MCARQNIALRGHRDDGNLLDDNNAFDTSVARKDGNFRALLKFRVDSGDDVLRQHLESAASNATYISKTTQNELIKAAGDVVRQKILDRIAAARFFTILADETTDASRCEMMSFCVRYVSDNSIREDFLDFIPVYDLTGEGLAKEILSYMTRHSLFANYLIGQGYDGASAMSGKFNGVQATIRRQYECAVYVHCASHCLNLTLSHSCEQQSIRNATGIIQQTATFLNASARRVAMMEQCLDAVPETKRRRVRQLCATRWVERHDAVTSFIALYPAIMRCLEQCADELSDAKAAATARMMLLAIR
;
A
#
# COMPACT_ATOMS: atom_id res chain seq x y z
N MET A 1 7.20 -19.55 1.52
CA MET A 1 6.10 -19.50 0.52
C MET A 1 5.25 -18.26 0.69
N CYS A 2 4.58 -18.04 1.82
CA CYS A 2 3.65 -16.91 2.03
C CYS A 2 4.25 -15.53 1.65
N ALA A 3 5.42 -15.17 2.16
CA ALA A 3 6.07 -13.91 1.85
C ALA A 3 6.37 -13.72 0.34
N ARG A 4 6.79 -14.79 -0.37
CA ARG A 4 7.05 -14.69 -1.84
C ARG A 4 5.79 -14.51 -2.66
N GLN A 5 4.64 -14.92 -2.13
CA GLN A 5 3.35 -14.85 -2.81
C GLN A 5 2.48 -13.70 -2.30
N ASN A 6 3.03 -12.86 -1.42
CA ASN A 6 2.29 -11.78 -0.77
C ASN A 6 0.99 -12.25 -0.09
N ILE A 7 1.05 -13.42 0.57
CA ILE A 7 -0.07 -14.03 1.27
C ILE A 7 0.07 -13.74 2.77
N ALA A 8 -1.00 -13.25 3.40
CA ALA A 8 -1.03 -13.01 4.84
C ALA A 8 -0.73 -14.32 5.60
N LEU A 9 0.09 -14.23 6.65
CA LEU A 9 0.44 -15.39 7.47
C LEU A 9 -0.66 -15.72 8.47
N ARG A 10 -1.28 -14.70 9.05
CA ARG A 10 -2.21 -14.84 10.16
C ARG A 10 -3.66 -15.01 9.72
N GLY A 11 -4.43 -15.69 10.61
CA GLY A 11 -5.88 -15.75 10.56
C GLY A 11 -6.52 -15.09 11.79
N HIS A 12 -7.84 -15.22 11.90
CA HIS A 12 -8.57 -14.70 13.07
C HIS A 12 -8.33 -15.53 14.32
N ARG A 13 -8.03 -16.84 14.18
CA ARG A 13 -7.79 -17.79 15.26
C ARG A 13 -6.56 -18.62 14.96
N ASP A 14 -5.39 -18.14 15.35
CA ASP A 14 -4.10 -18.83 15.22
C ASP A 14 -3.69 -19.50 16.55
N ASP A 15 -4.62 -20.17 17.21
CA ASP A 15 -4.43 -20.82 18.50
C ASP A 15 -4.93 -22.27 18.49
N GLY A 16 -4.65 -23.02 19.56
CA GLY A 16 -5.04 -24.42 19.71
C GLY A 16 -4.13 -25.41 19.01
N ASN A 17 -4.44 -26.70 19.17
CA ASN A 17 -3.70 -27.79 18.54
C ASN A 17 -3.99 -27.83 17.02
N LEU A 18 -2.94 -27.96 16.21
CA LEU A 18 -3.06 -28.01 14.75
C LEU A 18 -3.71 -29.30 14.26
N LEU A 19 -3.51 -30.40 14.98
CA LEU A 19 -3.94 -31.76 14.61
C LEU A 19 -5.28 -32.18 15.24
N ASP A 20 -5.89 -31.35 16.11
CA ASP A 20 -7.20 -31.67 16.70
C ASP A 20 -8.32 -31.58 15.65
N ASP A 21 -8.74 -32.76 15.18
CA ASP A 21 -9.89 -32.93 14.29
C ASP A 21 -11.25 -32.99 15.03
N ASN A 22 -11.30 -32.70 16.35
CA ASN A 22 -12.50 -32.80 17.15
C ASN A 22 -13.69 -31.92 16.70
N ASN A 23 -13.52 -31.10 15.67
CA ASN A 23 -14.56 -30.34 14.99
C ASN A 23 -14.80 -30.79 13.53
N ALA A 24 -14.36 -31.99 13.14
CA ALA A 24 -14.53 -32.51 11.77
C ALA A 24 -16.01 -32.72 11.36
N PHE A 25 -16.94 -32.71 12.32
CA PHE A 25 -18.38 -32.90 12.04
C PHE A 25 -19.19 -31.61 11.88
N ASP A 26 -18.63 -30.45 12.23
CA ASP A 26 -19.29 -29.16 11.96
C ASP A 26 -18.65 -28.48 10.75
N THR A 27 -19.06 -28.90 9.57
CA THR A 27 -18.68 -28.30 8.29
C THR A 27 -19.18 -26.85 8.12
N SER A 28 -19.99 -26.35 9.06
CA SER A 28 -20.57 -25.00 9.00
C SER A 28 -19.60 -23.90 9.49
N VAL A 29 -18.56 -24.26 10.26
CA VAL A 29 -17.59 -23.31 10.78
C VAL A 29 -16.19 -23.63 10.23
N ALA A 30 -15.87 -23.09 9.05
CA ALA A 30 -14.50 -23.13 8.55
C ALA A 30 -13.53 -22.62 9.64
N ARG A 31 -12.55 -23.44 10.06
CA ARG A 31 -11.46 -22.98 10.92
C ARG A 31 -10.85 -21.74 10.27
N LYS A 32 -10.88 -20.63 10.94
CA LYS A 32 -10.26 -19.37 10.50
C LYS A 32 -8.78 -19.32 10.89
N ASP A 33 -8.09 -20.46 10.77
CA ASP A 33 -6.63 -20.56 10.93
C ASP A 33 -5.94 -19.70 9.86
N GLY A 34 -4.81 -19.09 10.21
CA GLY A 34 -4.01 -18.37 9.25
C GLY A 34 -3.35 -19.27 8.21
N ASN A 35 -2.93 -18.70 7.09
CA ASN A 35 -2.31 -19.45 6.00
C ASN A 35 -1.04 -20.19 6.43
N PHE A 36 -0.29 -19.67 7.42
CA PHE A 36 0.87 -20.36 7.98
C PHE A 36 0.48 -21.73 8.57
N ARG A 37 -0.52 -21.75 9.43
CA ARG A 37 -1.00 -22.99 10.07
C ARG A 37 -1.67 -23.92 9.06
N ALA A 38 -2.49 -23.38 8.16
CA ALA A 38 -3.13 -24.15 7.09
C ALA A 38 -2.10 -24.85 6.19
N LEU A 39 -1.00 -24.18 5.84
CA LEU A 39 0.09 -24.77 5.05
C LEU A 39 0.86 -25.85 5.81
N LEU A 40 1.06 -25.69 7.13
CA LEU A 40 1.66 -26.75 7.94
C LEU A 40 0.75 -27.98 7.99
N LYS A 41 -0.58 -27.79 8.19
CA LYS A 41 -1.55 -28.87 8.16
C LYS A 41 -1.54 -29.57 6.78
N PHE A 42 -1.58 -28.79 5.70
CA PHE A 42 -1.50 -29.33 4.34
C PHE A 42 -0.24 -30.20 4.12
N ARG A 43 0.91 -29.81 4.66
CA ARG A 43 2.13 -30.63 4.59
C ARG A 43 2.01 -31.95 5.35
N VAL A 44 1.43 -31.90 6.55
CA VAL A 44 1.17 -33.11 7.33
C VAL A 44 0.23 -34.06 6.59
N ASP A 45 -0.85 -33.53 6.05
CA ASP A 45 -1.85 -34.30 5.30
C ASP A 45 -1.27 -34.85 3.98
N SER A 46 -0.26 -34.18 3.43
CA SER A 46 0.49 -34.61 2.23
C SER A 46 1.64 -35.59 2.53
N GLY A 47 1.78 -36.11 3.77
CA GLY A 47 2.72 -37.15 4.11
C GLY A 47 4.06 -36.66 4.69
N ASP A 48 4.12 -35.45 5.29
CA ASP A 48 5.31 -35.04 6.06
C ASP A 48 5.28 -35.65 7.44
N ASP A 49 5.77 -36.90 7.54
CA ASP A 49 5.77 -37.68 8.79
C ASP A 49 6.66 -37.08 9.88
N VAL A 50 7.75 -36.39 9.49
CA VAL A 50 8.63 -35.71 10.45
C VAL A 50 7.89 -34.57 11.13
N LEU A 51 7.16 -33.76 10.35
CA LEU A 51 6.34 -32.66 10.88
C LEU A 51 5.17 -33.21 11.71
N ARG A 52 4.53 -34.29 11.26
CA ARG A 52 3.45 -34.95 12.00
C ARG A 52 3.94 -35.41 13.37
N GLN A 53 5.03 -36.19 13.42
CA GLN A 53 5.62 -36.68 14.66
C GLN A 53 6.02 -35.55 15.61
N HIS A 54 6.58 -34.46 15.08
CA HIS A 54 6.90 -33.29 15.87
C HIS A 54 5.65 -32.67 16.52
N LEU A 55 4.59 -32.46 15.76
CA LEU A 55 3.35 -31.83 16.26
C LEU A 55 2.60 -32.74 17.27
N GLU A 56 2.73 -34.07 17.16
CA GLU A 56 2.12 -35.04 18.06
C GLU A 56 2.91 -35.21 19.38
N SER A 57 4.25 -35.18 19.30
CA SER A 57 5.13 -35.50 20.44
C SER A 57 5.64 -34.24 21.18
N ALA A 58 5.65 -33.09 20.55
CA ALA A 58 6.17 -31.87 21.17
C ALA A 58 5.26 -31.39 22.30
N ALA A 59 5.87 -30.89 23.37
CA ALA A 59 5.14 -30.18 24.39
C ALA A 59 4.42 -28.95 23.78
N SER A 60 3.27 -28.55 24.34
CA SER A 60 2.42 -27.48 23.80
C SER A 60 3.16 -26.15 23.57
N ASN A 61 4.18 -25.87 24.38
CA ASN A 61 5.06 -24.70 24.26
C ASN A 61 6.24 -24.89 23.29
N ALA A 62 6.45 -26.08 22.74
CA ALA A 62 7.56 -26.43 21.86
C ALA A 62 7.12 -26.76 20.40
N THR A 63 5.87 -26.52 20.06
CA THR A 63 5.34 -26.76 18.69
C THR A 63 5.80 -25.71 17.67
N TYR A 64 6.28 -24.56 18.12
CA TYR A 64 6.78 -23.42 17.31
C TYR A 64 5.79 -22.85 16.29
N ILE A 65 4.48 -23.03 16.51
CA ILE A 65 3.42 -22.54 15.63
C ILE A 65 2.68 -21.32 16.19
N SER A 66 3.08 -20.83 17.37
CA SER A 66 2.44 -19.70 18.04
C SER A 66 2.59 -18.39 17.26
N LYS A 67 1.70 -17.42 17.56
CA LYS A 67 1.78 -16.06 17.00
C LYS A 67 3.14 -15.40 17.28
N THR A 68 3.67 -15.61 18.48
CA THR A 68 4.99 -15.10 18.88
C THR A 68 6.09 -15.69 18.02
N THR A 69 6.12 -17.00 17.88
CA THR A 69 7.13 -17.69 17.04
C THR A 69 7.02 -17.26 15.57
N GLN A 70 5.81 -17.09 15.04
CA GLN A 70 5.63 -16.55 13.68
C GLN A 70 6.26 -15.16 13.53
N ASN A 71 6.09 -14.26 14.52
CA ASN A 71 6.73 -12.95 14.50
C ASN A 71 8.25 -13.04 14.57
N GLU A 72 8.79 -13.92 15.42
CA GLU A 72 10.23 -14.13 15.54
C GLU A 72 10.83 -14.66 14.24
N LEU A 73 10.15 -15.60 13.57
CA LEU A 73 10.57 -16.09 12.25
C LEU A 73 10.54 -15.00 11.17
N ILE A 74 9.50 -14.17 11.16
CA ILE A 74 9.40 -13.02 10.23
C ILE A 74 10.55 -12.06 10.49
N LYS A 75 10.79 -11.74 11.76
CA LYS A 75 11.87 -10.82 12.17
C LYS A 75 13.24 -11.38 11.77
N ALA A 76 13.53 -12.63 12.09
CA ALA A 76 14.78 -13.28 11.73
C ALA A 76 15.01 -13.31 10.21
N ALA A 77 13.98 -13.62 9.43
CA ALA A 77 14.05 -13.58 7.97
C ALA A 77 14.29 -12.15 7.44
N GLY A 78 13.62 -11.17 8.02
CA GLY A 78 13.80 -9.75 7.69
C GLY A 78 15.22 -9.28 8.01
N ASP A 79 15.75 -9.64 9.16
CA ASP A 79 17.12 -9.28 9.59
C ASP A 79 18.18 -9.86 8.63
N VAL A 80 18.01 -11.13 8.19
CA VAL A 80 18.91 -11.76 7.21
C VAL A 80 18.84 -11.04 5.85
N VAL A 81 17.66 -10.67 5.38
CA VAL A 81 17.50 -9.91 4.12
C VAL A 81 18.13 -8.54 4.24
N ARG A 82 17.84 -7.82 5.32
CA ARG A 82 18.39 -6.48 5.58
C ARG A 82 19.92 -6.52 5.63
N GLN A 83 20.52 -7.50 6.35
CA GLN A 83 21.97 -7.62 6.42
C GLN A 83 22.58 -7.82 5.03
N LYS A 84 22.02 -8.68 4.20
CA LYS A 84 22.51 -8.87 2.82
C LYS A 84 22.44 -7.59 1.97
N ILE A 85 21.43 -6.76 2.17
CA ILE A 85 21.33 -5.45 1.50
C ILE A 85 22.42 -4.51 2.03
N LEU A 86 22.58 -4.42 3.35
CA LEU A 86 23.63 -3.61 3.97
C LEU A 86 25.04 -3.99 3.52
N ASP A 87 25.33 -5.29 3.39
CA ASP A 87 26.62 -5.78 2.90
C ASP A 87 26.88 -5.33 1.44
N ARG A 88 25.84 -5.33 0.58
CA ARG A 88 25.92 -4.81 -0.79
C ARG A 88 26.15 -3.31 -0.84
N ILE A 89 25.46 -2.55 0.00
CA ILE A 89 25.64 -1.09 0.10
C ILE A 89 27.06 -0.78 0.56
N ALA A 90 27.58 -1.50 1.55
CA ALA A 90 28.96 -1.35 2.03
C ALA A 90 29.98 -1.64 0.93
N ALA A 91 29.74 -2.69 0.10
CA ALA A 91 30.59 -3.01 -1.05
C ALA A 91 30.52 -1.94 -2.15
N ALA A 92 29.34 -1.35 -2.38
CA ALA A 92 29.12 -0.28 -3.34
C ALA A 92 29.77 1.05 -2.92
N ARG A 93 29.96 1.25 -1.61
CA ARG A 93 30.55 2.43 -0.98
C ARG A 93 29.64 3.66 -1.04
N PHE A 94 29.35 4.17 -2.23
CA PHE A 94 28.51 5.36 -2.42
C PHE A 94 27.04 4.99 -2.56
N PHE A 95 26.19 5.77 -1.89
CA PHE A 95 24.75 5.53 -1.90
C PHE A 95 23.95 6.83 -1.78
N THR A 96 22.69 6.74 -2.11
CA THR A 96 21.66 7.78 -1.99
C THR A 96 20.54 7.25 -1.13
N ILE A 97 20.04 8.04 -0.20
CA ILE A 97 18.84 7.70 0.58
C ILE A 97 17.59 8.21 -0.12
N LEU A 98 16.52 7.44 -0.01
CA LEU A 98 15.18 7.79 -0.45
C LEU A 98 14.25 7.57 0.73
N ALA A 99 13.42 8.56 1.04
CA ALA A 99 12.46 8.46 2.12
C ALA A 99 11.12 9.07 1.71
N ASP A 100 10.03 8.48 2.24
CA ASP A 100 8.68 8.94 2.02
C ASP A 100 7.84 8.65 3.26
N GLU A 101 6.99 9.60 3.66
CA GLU A 101 6.13 9.46 4.83
C GLU A 101 4.86 8.69 4.47
N THR A 102 4.41 7.84 5.37
CA THR A 102 3.16 7.10 5.24
C THR A 102 2.53 6.86 6.60
N THR A 103 1.20 6.81 6.66
CA THR A 103 0.47 6.45 7.87
C THR A 103 0.06 4.98 7.78
N ASP A 104 0.38 4.19 8.80
CA ASP A 104 -0.03 2.79 8.85
C ASP A 104 -1.52 2.62 9.21
N ALA A 105 -2.01 1.37 9.18
CA ALA A 105 -3.40 1.04 9.51
C ALA A 105 -3.78 1.37 10.97
N SER A 106 -2.80 1.47 11.87
CA SER A 106 -2.97 1.86 13.28
C SER A 106 -2.87 3.37 13.51
N ARG A 107 -2.73 4.15 12.43
CA ARG A 107 -2.55 5.60 12.42
C ARG A 107 -1.23 6.07 13.04
N CYS A 108 -0.21 5.22 13.00
CA CYS A 108 1.15 5.61 13.34
C CYS A 108 1.84 6.16 12.10
N GLU A 109 2.48 7.33 12.25
CA GLU A 109 3.28 7.89 11.17
C GLU A 109 4.59 7.10 11.05
N MET A 110 4.84 6.65 9.84
CA MET A 110 6.00 5.84 9.48
C MET A 110 6.73 6.49 8.32
N MET A 111 8.03 6.41 8.33
CA MET A 111 8.86 6.82 7.21
C MET A 111 9.44 5.58 6.54
N SER A 112 9.15 5.37 5.26
CA SER A 112 9.81 4.35 4.46
C SER A 112 11.24 4.78 4.18
N PHE A 113 12.19 3.88 4.39
CA PHE A 113 13.61 4.14 4.17
C PHE A 113 14.17 3.19 3.13
N CYS A 114 14.54 3.74 1.99
CA CYS A 114 15.13 3.02 0.88
C CYS A 114 16.53 3.57 0.57
N VAL A 115 17.36 2.74 -0.04
CA VAL A 115 18.71 3.13 -0.45
C VAL A 115 18.92 2.78 -1.92
N ARG A 116 19.42 3.75 -2.69
CA ARG A 116 19.85 3.57 -4.08
C ARG A 116 21.37 3.52 -4.14
N TYR A 117 21.91 2.55 -4.83
CA TYR A 117 23.34 2.32 -4.99
C TYR A 117 23.63 1.55 -6.29
N VAL A 118 24.89 1.42 -6.66
CA VAL A 118 25.31 0.64 -7.83
C VAL A 118 25.93 -0.68 -7.35
N SER A 119 25.42 -1.79 -7.83
CA SER A 119 25.98 -3.13 -7.61
C SER A 119 25.92 -3.91 -8.91
N ASP A 120 26.99 -4.66 -9.23
CA ASP A 120 27.08 -5.47 -10.45
C ASP A 120 26.75 -4.69 -11.73
N ASN A 121 27.28 -3.48 -11.86
CA ASN A 121 27.00 -2.53 -12.95
C ASN A 121 25.52 -2.17 -13.14
N SER A 122 24.72 -2.37 -12.14
CA SER A 122 23.27 -2.06 -12.15
C SER A 122 22.91 -1.11 -11.03
N ILE A 123 21.99 -0.20 -11.32
CA ILE A 123 21.36 0.64 -10.28
C ILE A 123 20.38 -0.24 -9.51
N ARG A 124 20.52 -0.25 -8.20
CA ARG A 124 19.61 -0.93 -7.28
C ARG A 124 18.95 0.10 -6.38
N GLU A 125 17.68 -0.15 -6.10
CA GLU A 125 16.92 0.50 -5.04
C GLU A 125 16.36 -0.59 -4.14
N ASP A 126 16.84 -0.62 -2.92
CA ASP A 126 16.41 -1.62 -1.95
C ASP A 126 15.73 -0.92 -0.77
N PHE A 127 14.57 -1.46 -0.39
CA PHE A 127 13.87 -1.07 0.83
C PHE A 127 14.57 -1.67 2.04
N LEU A 128 14.85 -0.85 3.05
CA LEU A 128 15.49 -1.29 4.29
C LEU A 128 14.51 -1.42 5.45
N ASP A 129 13.67 -0.39 5.68
CA ASP A 129 12.78 -0.41 6.83
C ASP A 129 11.64 0.60 6.75
N PHE A 130 10.67 0.43 7.66
CA PHE A 130 9.74 1.47 8.07
C PHE A 130 10.18 2.01 9.44
N ILE A 131 10.47 3.29 9.52
CA ILE A 131 10.93 3.97 10.74
C ILE A 131 9.72 4.69 11.34
N PRO A 132 9.29 4.37 12.59
CA PRO A 132 8.28 5.15 13.28
C PRO A 132 8.78 6.57 13.49
N VAL A 133 7.96 7.57 13.18
CA VAL A 133 8.28 8.99 13.34
C VAL A 133 7.26 9.67 14.23
N TYR A 134 7.74 10.42 15.20
CA TYR A 134 6.91 11.13 16.16
C TYR A 134 7.06 12.65 16.04
N ASP A 135 8.19 13.11 15.53
CA ASP A 135 8.45 14.51 15.22
C ASP A 135 8.52 14.67 13.69
N LEU A 136 7.46 15.24 13.12
CA LEU A 136 7.30 15.45 11.67
C LEU A 136 7.96 16.76 11.20
N THR A 137 8.72 17.44 12.04
CA THR A 137 9.54 18.57 11.59
C THR A 137 10.70 18.07 10.73
N GLY A 138 11.20 18.91 9.82
CA GLY A 138 12.34 18.52 8.98
C GLY A 138 13.58 18.16 9.80
N GLU A 139 13.79 18.80 10.96
CA GLU A 139 14.87 18.46 11.87
C GLU A 139 14.66 17.11 12.57
N GLY A 140 13.43 16.84 13.06
CA GLY A 140 13.05 15.57 13.66
C GLY A 140 13.21 14.39 12.69
N LEU A 141 12.68 14.54 11.48
CA LEU A 141 12.81 13.53 10.42
C LEU A 141 14.28 13.30 10.03
N ALA A 142 15.08 14.36 9.87
CA ALA A 142 16.51 14.24 9.57
C ALA A 142 17.26 13.51 10.67
N LYS A 143 16.93 13.77 11.94
CA LYS A 143 17.49 13.08 13.09
C LYS A 143 17.20 11.58 13.08
N GLU A 144 15.97 11.18 12.75
CA GLU A 144 15.60 9.77 12.64
C GLU A 144 16.35 9.07 11.49
N ILE A 145 16.48 9.72 10.33
CA ILE A 145 17.26 9.22 9.19
C ILE A 145 18.72 8.98 9.62
N LEU A 146 19.38 9.98 10.19
CA LEU A 146 20.79 9.87 10.59
C LEU A 146 21.00 8.85 11.71
N SER A 147 20.05 8.76 12.65
CA SER A 147 20.05 7.76 13.71
C SER A 147 19.93 6.35 13.15
N TYR A 148 19.03 6.13 12.17
CA TYR A 148 18.88 4.85 11.49
C TYR A 148 20.16 4.47 10.74
N MET A 149 20.75 5.39 9.99
CA MET A 149 22.01 5.18 9.28
C MET A 149 23.12 4.76 10.24
N THR A 150 23.25 5.44 11.37
CA THR A 150 24.27 5.13 12.39
C THR A 150 24.06 3.73 12.98
N ARG A 151 22.83 3.39 13.35
CA ARG A 151 22.49 2.06 13.91
C ARG A 151 22.82 0.90 12.96
N HIS A 152 22.75 1.13 11.66
CA HIS A 152 22.98 0.12 10.63
C HIS A 152 24.33 0.25 9.93
N SER A 153 25.26 1.03 10.50
CA SER A 153 26.61 1.23 9.96
C SER A 153 26.64 1.75 8.53
N LEU A 154 25.62 2.50 8.13
CA LEU A 154 25.61 3.25 6.87
C LEU A 154 26.40 4.53 7.07
N PHE A 155 27.66 4.53 6.64
CA PHE A 155 28.56 5.65 6.87
C PHE A 155 28.15 6.87 6.02
N ALA A 156 27.68 7.91 6.69
CA ALA A 156 27.18 9.13 6.04
C ALA A 156 28.21 9.86 5.18
N ASN A 157 29.51 9.62 5.38
CA ASN A 157 30.59 10.15 4.52
C ASN A 157 30.52 9.61 3.08
N TYR A 158 29.79 8.52 2.84
CA TYR A 158 29.56 7.95 1.51
C TYR A 158 28.16 8.29 0.96
N LEU A 159 27.42 9.12 1.68
CA LEU A 159 26.12 9.63 1.23
C LEU A 159 26.32 10.70 0.17
N ILE A 160 25.96 10.41 -1.09
CA ILE A 160 26.13 11.32 -2.22
C ILE A 160 24.81 11.94 -2.67
N GLY A 161 23.67 11.47 -2.18
CA GLY A 161 22.38 11.98 -2.59
C GLY A 161 21.28 11.69 -1.59
N GLN A 162 20.20 12.45 -1.70
CA GLN A 162 19.00 12.30 -0.92
C GLN A 162 17.80 12.64 -1.80
N GLY A 163 16.76 11.80 -1.81
CA GLY A 163 15.58 11.94 -2.64
C GLY A 163 14.30 11.88 -1.82
N TYR A 164 13.51 12.94 -1.89
CA TYR A 164 12.26 13.10 -1.15
C TYR A 164 11.21 13.78 -2.03
N ASP A 165 9.99 13.80 -1.55
CA ASP A 165 8.93 14.58 -2.18
C ASP A 165 9.13 16.10 -1.99
N GLY A 166 8.15 16.89 -2.46
CA GLY A 166 8.15 18.36 -2.37
C GLY A 166 7.57 18.91 -1.08
N ALA A 167 7.18 18.09 -0.11
CA ALA A 167 6.64 18.56 1.16
C ALA A 167 7.62 19.50 1.88
N SER A 168 7.12 20.52 2.54
CA SER A 168 7.96 21.56 3.16
C SER A 168 8.88 21.00 4.24
N ALA A 169 8.46 19.95 4.97
CA ALA A 169 9.28 19.27 5.96
C ALA A 169 10.46 18.55 5.30
N MET A 170 10.29 17.99 4.10
CA MET A 170 11.34 17.29 3.36
C MET A 170 12.22 18.23 2.53
N SER A 171 11.61 19.06 1.67
CA SER A 171 12.29 19.88 0.65
C SER A 171 12.69 21.27 1.11
N GLY A 172 12.26 21.72 2.29
CA GLY A 172 12.47 23.08 2.79
C GLY A 172 13.95 23.49 2.77
N LYS A 173 14.23 24.68 2.18
CA LYS A 173 15.61 25.18 1.97
C LYS A 173 16.38 25.50 3.25
N PHE A 174 15.68 25.78 4.34
CA PHE A 174 16.28 26.18 5.61
C PHE A 174 16.18 25.09 6.67
N ASN A 175 14.99 24.57 6.92
CA ASN A 175 14.70 23.67 8.03
C ASN A 175 14.14 22.31 7.55
N GLY A 176 14.11 22.05 6.25
CA GLY A 176 13.72 20.74 5.73
C GLY A 176 14.80 19.68 5.95
N VAL A 177 14.40 18.42 5.84
CA VAL A 177 15.31 17.27 5.93
C VAL A 177 16.54 17.47 5.04
N GLN A 178 16.30 17.86 3.77
CA GLN A 178 17.37 18.03 2.80
C GLN A 178 18.41 19.06 3.25
N ALA A 179 17.99 20.19 3.83
CA ALA A 179 18.88 21.24 4.27
C ALA A 179 19.64 20.83 5.54
N THR A 180 18.97 20.12 6.45
CA THR A 180 19.55 19.65 7.71
C THR A 180 20.63 18.58 7.45
N ILE A 181 20.39 17.63 6.57
CA ILE A 181 21.37 16.62 6.19
C ILE A 181 22.54 17.27 5.42
N ARG A 182 22.25 18.15 4.47
CA ARG A 182 23.28 18.80 3.65
C ARG A 182 24.22 19.70 4.42
N ARG A 183 23.75 20.32 5.50
CA ARG A 183 24.63 21.10 6.41
C ARG A 183 25.73 20.26 7.06
N GLN A 184 25.49 18.97 7.27
CA GLN A 184 26.44 18.04 7.86
C GLN A 184 27.23 17.27 6.79
N TYR A 185 26.58 16.98 5.64
CA TYR A 185 27.11 16.15 4.56
C TYR A 185 26.89 16.87 3.23
N GLU A 186 27.80 17.76 2.87
CA GLU A 186 27.70 18.65 1.69
C GLU A 186 27.51 17.87 0.38
N CYS A 187 28.08 16.66 0.29
CA CYS A 187 27.97 15.80 -0.87
C CYS A 187 26.57 15.16 -1.05
N ALA A 188 25.70 15.21 -0.05
CA ALA A 188 24.35 14.68 -0.11
C ALA A 188 23.44 15.59 -0.92
N VAL A 189 23.53 15.53 -2.24
CA VAL A 189 22.74 16.36 -3.16
C VAL A 189 21.26 15.99 -3.07
N TYR A 190 20.40 16.97 -2.86
CA TYR A 190 18.95 16.75 -2.85
C TYR A 190 18.39 16.66 -4.27
N VAL A 191 17.59 15.63 -4.51
CA VAL A 191 16.83 15.43 -5.73
C VAL A 191 15.35 15.31 -5.38
N HIS A 192 14.53 16.17 -5.97
CA HIS A 192 13.08 16.07 -5.82
C HIS A 192 12.57 14.81 -6.52
N CYS A 193 11.68 14.07 -5.88
CA CYS A 193 11.08 12.84 -6.43
C CYS A 193 10.47 13.10 -7.81
N ALA A 194 10.99 12.44 -8.84
CA ALA A 194 10.55 12.63 -10.22
C ALA A 194 9.07 12.27 -10.43
N SER A 195 8.60 11.21 -9.75
CA SER A 195 7.19 10.81 -9.77
C SER A 195 6.28 11.88 -9.17
N HIS A 196 6.72 12.53 -8.09
CA HIS A 196 5.99 13.64 -7.48
C HIS A 196 5.97 14.88 -8.40
N CYS A 197 7.11 15.24 -8.99
CA CYS A 197 7.21 16.32 -9.97
C CYS A 197 6.28 16.09 -11.17
N LEU A 198 6.28 14.88 -11.73
CA LEU A 198 5.39 14.51 -12.82
C LEU A 198 3.93 14.65 -12.41
N ASN A 199 3.58 14.17 -11.23
CA ASN A 199 2.22 14.24 -10.69
C ASN A 199 1.75 15.69 -10.53
N LEU A 200 2.60 16.57 -10.00
CA LEU A 200 2.31 18.01 -9.88
C LEU A 200 2.15 18.66 -11.26
N THR A 201 3.04 18.37 -12.21
CA THR A 201 2.96 18.92 -13.58
C THR A 201 1.64 18.52 -14.25
N LEU A 202 1.26 17.25 -14.15
CA LEU A 202 0.00 16.77 -14.70
C LEU A 202 -1.22 17.38 -13.98
N SER A 203 -1.14 17.55 -12.66
CA SER A 203 -2.19 18.20 -11.88
C SER A 203 -2.38 19.65 -12.30
N HIS A 204 -1.30 20.42 -12.46
CA HIS A 204 -1.37 21.81 -12.95
C HIS A 204 -1.89 21.88 -14.39
N SER A 205 -1.49 20.95 -15.25
CA SER A 205 -2.03 20.87 -16.62
C SER A 205 -3.54 20.62 -16.65
N CYS A 206 -4.08 19.96 -15.62
CA CYS A 206 -5.51 19.70 -15.45
C CYS A 206 -6.30 20.89 -14.82
N GLU A 207 -5.67 22.01 -14.52
CA GLU A 207 -6.34 23.21 -13.98
C GLU A 207 -7.13 23.96 -15.05
N GLN A 208 -6.94 23.64 -16.33
CA GLN A 208 -7.77 24.17 -17.40
C GLN A 208 -9.27 23.93 -17.09
N GLN A 209 -10.10 24.97 -17.24
CA GLN A 209 -11.50 24.98 -16.80
C GLN A 209 -12.30 23.77 -17.28
N SER A 210 -12.15 23.39 -18.56
CA SER A 210 -12.86 22.25 -19.15
C SER A 210 -12.46 20.90 -18.53
N ILE A 211 -11.17 20.72 -18.31
CA ILE A 211 -10.64 19.47 -17.71
C ILE A 211 -11.03 19.40 -16.24
N ARG A 212 -10.93 20.51 -15.51
CA ARG A 212 -11.34 20.59 -14.10
C ARG A 212 -12.83 20.27 -13.94
N ASN A 213 -13.68 20.81 -14.82
CA ASN A 213 -15.12 20.54 -14.80
C ASN A 213 -15.40 19.06 -15.08
N ALA A 214 -14.78 18.48 -16.12
CA ALA A 214 -14.95 17.07 -16.46
C ALA A 214 -14.49 16.13 -15.32
N THR A 215 -13.32 16.39 -14.74
CA THR A 215 -12.82 15.59 -13.61
C THR A 215 -13.68 15.76 -12.37
N GLY A 216 -14.21 16.97 -12.13
CA GLY A 216 -15.16 17.24 -11.04
C GLY A 216 -16.44 16.44 -11.18
N ILE A 217 -17.01 16.36 -12.38
CA ILE A 217 -18.21 15.57 -12.69
C ILE A 217 -17.93 14.06 -12.48
N ILE A 218 -16.80 13.55 -12.97
CA ILE A 218 -16.39 12.15 -12.78
C ILE A 218 -16.30 11.81 -11.28
N GLN A 219 -15.63 12.66 -10.51
CA GLN A 219 -15.48 12.47 -9.07
C GLN A 219 -16.82 12.49 -8.33
N GLN A 220 -17.66 13.47 -8.62
CA GLN A 220 -18.99 13.59 -8.00
C GLN A 220 -19.85 12.38 -8.33
N THR A 221 -19.85 11.92 -9.58
CA THR A 221 -20.60 10.74 -10.01
C THR A 221 -20.11 9.48 -9.32
N ALA A 222 -18.80 9.27 -9.26
CA ALA A 222 -18.21 8.13 -8.56
C ALA A 222 -18.56 8.15 -7.06
N THR A 223 -18.45 9.31 -6.43
CA THR A 223 -18.82 9.47 -5.02
C THR A 223 -20.30 9.20 -4.79
N PHE A 224 -21.18 9.75 -5.63
CA PHE A 224 -22.62 9.54 -5.55
C PHE A 224 -23.00 8.07 -5.68
N LEU A 225 -22.50 7.37 -6.70
CA LEU A 225 -22.83 5.96 -6.94
C LEU A 225 -22.31 5.05 -5.82
N ASN A 226 -21.13 5.32 -5.30
CA ASN A 226 -20.50 4.49 -4.27
C ASN A 226 -20.97 4.80 -2.83
N ALA A 227 -21.71 5.87 -2.59
CA ALA A 227 -22.11 6.30 -1.24
C ALA A 227 -23.28 5.51 -0.65
N SER A 228 -23.92 4.61 -1.40
CA SER A 228 -25.08 3.83 -0.92
C SER A 228 -25.07 2.43 -1.51
N ALA A 229 -25.29 1.39 -0.65
CA ALA A 229 -25.39 0.01 -1.09
C ALA A 229 -26.48 -0.18 -2.15
N ARG A 230 -27.62 0.52 -2.04
CA ARG A 230 -28.69 0.47 -3.04
C ARG A 230 -28.22 0.97 -4.42
N ARG A 231 -27.48 2.10 -4.46
CA ARG A 231 -26.97 2.65 -5.71
C ARG A 231 -25.86 1.78 -6.33
N VAL A 232 -25.03 1.15 -5.48
CA VAL A 232 -24.06 0.15 -5.93
C VAL A 232 -24.75 -1.03 -6.58
N ALA A 233 -25.82 -1.59 -5.96
CA ALA A 233 -26.60 -2.68 -6.53
C ALA A 233 -27.28 -2.30 -7.86
N MET A 234 -27.85 -1.09 -7.95
CA MET A 234 -28.43 -0.55 -9.21
C MET A 234 -27.36 -0.45 -10.29
N MET A 235 -26.16 0.00 -9.96
CA MET A 235 -25.04 0.07 -10.90
C MET A 235 -24.61 -1.31 -11.39
N GLU A 236 -24.58 -2.32 -10.52
CA GLU A 236 -24.27 -3.71 -10.88
C GLU A 236 -25.30 -4.28 -11.87
N GLN A 237 -26.59 -4.02 -11.65
CA GLN A 237 -27.66 -4.41 -12.59
C GLN A 237 -27.49 -3.72 -13.97
N CYS A 238 -27.13 -2.44 -13.99
CA CYS A 238 -26.87 -1.72 -15.23
C CYS A 238 -25.64 -2.26 -15.98
N LEU A 239 -24.63 -2.76 -15.25
CA LEU A 239 -23.42 -3.36 -15.84
C LEU A 239 -23.70 -4.69 -16.55
N ASP A 240 -24.62 -5.49 -16.04
CA ASP A 240 -24.98 -6.75 -16.66
C ASP A 240 -25.66 -6.56 -18.03
N ALA A 241 -26.20 -5.37 -18.28
CA ALA A 241 -26.74 -4.97 -19.58
C ALA A 241 -25.67 -4.46 -20.58
N VAL A 242 -24.41 -4.36 -20.18
CA VAL A 242 -23.26 -3.91 -21.01
C VAL A 242 -22.12 -4.94 -20.92
N PRO A 243 -22.26 -6.10 -21.60
CA PRO A 243 -21.37 -7.27 -21.40
C PRO A 243 -19.93 -7.08 -21.89
N GLU A 244 -19.63 -6.06 -22.67
CA GLU A 244 -18.32 -5.87 -23.30
C GLU A 244 -17.23 -5.35 -22.37
N THR A 245 -17.57 -4.87 -21.18
CA THR A 245 -16.59 -4.30 -20.25
C THR A 245 -16.16 -5.26 -19.15
N LYS A 246 -14.86 -5.47 -19.02
CA LYS A 246 -14.26 -6.21 -17.90
C LYS A 246 -14.24 -5.39 -16.58
N ARG A 247 -14.54 -4.10 -16.64
CA ARG A 247 -14.51 -3.20 -15.48
C ARG A 247 -15.88 -3.19 -14.81
N ARG A 248 -15.91 -3.44 -13.51
CA ARG A 248 -17.15 -3.61 -12.73
C ARG A 248 -17.41 -2.53 -11.68
N ARG A 249 -16.53 -1.52 -11.55
CA ARG A 249 -16.68 -0.47 -10.55
C ARG A 249 -16.27 0.89 -11.07
N VAL A 250 -17.08 1.88 -10.75
CA VAL A 250 -16.72 3.29 -10.97
C VAL A 250 -15.69 3.68 -9.89
N ARG A 251 -14.48 4.02 -10.32
CA ARG A 251 -13.38 4.40 -9.42
C ARG A 251 -13.44 5.89 -9.11
N GLN A 252 -13.11 6.23 -7.87
CA GLN A 252 -12.90 7.63 -7.48
C GLN A 252 -11.57 8.13 -8.05
N LEU A 253 -11.51 9.43 -8.37
CA LEU A 253 -10.29 10.08 -8.80
C LEU A 253 -9.36 10.26 -7.60
N CYS A 254 -8.12 9.79 -7.73
CA CYS A 254 -7.07 10.12 -6.77
C CYS A 254 -6.42 11.45 -7.16
N ALA A 255 -6.43 12.43 -6.25
CA ALA A 255 -5.86 13.75 -6.54
C ALA A 255 -4.33 13.72 -6.61
N THR A 256 -3.70 12.80 -5.88
CA THR A 256 -2.25 12.74 -5.66
C THR A 256 -1.51 11.70 -6.52
N ARG A 257 -2.24 10.81 -7.21
CA ARG A 257 -1.65 9.74 -8.02
C ARG A 257 -2.22 9.71 -9.43
N TRP A 258 -1.42 10.14 -10.38
CA TRP A 258 -1.82 10.22 -11.79
C TRP A 258 -2.28 8.88 -12.39
N VAL A 259 -1.59 7.79 -12.10
CA VAL A 259 -1.96 6.45 -12.63
C VAL A 259 -3.38 6.06 -12.19
N GLU A 260 -3.72 6.30 -10.92
CA GLU A 260 -5.06 6.03 -10.40
C GLU A 260 -6.10 6.98 -11.01
N ARG A 261 -5.72 8.24 -11.28
CA ARG A 261 -6.55 9.22 -11.97
C ARG A 261 -6.85 8.80 -13.41
N HIS A 262 -5.82 8.37 -14.15
CA HIS A 262 -5.97 7.82 -15.50
C HIS A 262 -6.90 6.61 -15.51
N ASP A 263 -6.72 5.67 -14.58
CA ASP A 263 -7.56 4.49 -14.45
C ASP A 263 -9.02 4.83 -14.13
N ALA A 264 -9.25 5.86 -13.29
CA ALA A 264 -10.59 6.32 -12.96
C ALA A 264 -11.29 6.91 -14.20
N VAL A 265 -10.60 7.77 -14.96
CA VAL A 265 -11.14 8.36 -16.20
C VAL A 265 -11.42 7.28 -17.24
N THR A 266 -10.47 6.38 -17.48
CA THR A 266 -10.63 5.28 -18.43
C THR A 266 -11.76 4.34 -18.01
N SER A 267 -11.92 4.09 -16.70
CA SER A 267 -13.03 3.32 -16.17
C SER A 267 -14.37 4.01 -16.39
N PHE A 268 -14.42 5.32 -16.16
CA PHE A 268 -15.64 6.11 -16.38
C PHE A 268 -16.09 6.07 -17.84
N ILE A 269 -15.15 6.25 -18.78
CA ILE A 269 -15.43 6.17 -20.23
C ILE A 269 -15.97 4.77 -20.60
N ALA A 270 -15.31 3.70 -20.13
CA ALA A 270 -15.72 2.34 -20.42
C ALA A 270 -17.10 1.98 -19.82
N LEU A 271 -17.46 2.59 -18.71
CA LEU A 271 -18.72 2.36 -17.99
C LEU A 271 -19.79 3.40 -18.32
N TYR A 272 -19.50 4.35 -19.19
CA TYR A 272 -20.38 5.49 -19.49
C TYR A 272 -21.85 5.09 -19.78
N PRO A 273 -22.14 4.08 -20.66
CA PRO A 273 -23.52 3.68 -20.93
C PRO A 273 -24.25 3.16 -19.69
N ALA A 274 -23.54 2.37 -18.84
CA ALA A 274 -24.11 1.84 -17.61
C ALA A 274 -24.34 2.94 -16.57
N ILE A 275 -23.41 3.89 -16.47
CA ILE A 275 -23.53 5.07 -15.57
C ILE A 275 -24.75 5.88 -15.95
N MET A 276 -24.97 6.17 -17.24
CA MET A 276 -26.12 6.94 -17.70
C MET A 276 -27.44 6.24 -17.31
N ARG A 277 -27.57 4.94 -17.60
CA ARG A 277 -28.75 4.17 -17.20
C ARG A 277 -28.98 4.15 -15.70
N CYS A 278 -27.91 3.93 -14.92
CA CYS A 278 -28.00 3.92 -13.47
C CYS A 278 -28.44 5.27 -12.91
N LEU A 279 -27.93 6.37 -13.45
CA LEU A 279 -28.37 7.71 -13.05
C LEU A 279 -29.83 7.99 -13.42
N GLU A 280 -30.30 7.53 -14.58
CA GLU A 280 -31.72 7.61 -15.00
C GLU A 280 -32.61 6.84 -14.02
N GLN A 281 -32.25 5.59 -13.69
CA GLN A 281 -32.97 4.81 -12.68
C GLN A 281 -32.93 5.48 -11.30
N CYS A 282 -31.77 6.02 -10.88
CA CYS A 282 -31.67 6.76 -9.63
C CYS A 282 -32.59 7.99 -9.60
N ALA A 283 -32.73 8.69 -10.72
CA ALA A 283 -33.60 9.87 -10.85
C ALA A 283 -35.09 9.55 -10.71
N ASP A 284 -35.49 8.34 -11.16
CA ASP A 284 -36.90 7.94 -11.24
C ASP A 284 -37.33 7.06 -10.05
N GLU A 285 -36.46 6.17 -9.56
CA GLU A 285 -36.83 5.11 -8.59
C GLU A 285 -36.39 5.40 -7.15
N LEU A 286 -35.50 6.38 -6.91
CA LEU A 286 -35.09 6.68 -5.53
C LEU A 286 -36.19 7.43 -4.78
N SER A 287 -36.57 6.89 -3.62
CA SER A 287 -37.50 7.51 -2.68
C SER A 287 -36.94 8.77 -2.01
N ASP A 288 -35.62 8.91 -1.95
CA ASP A 288 -34.94 10.11 -1.44
C ASP A 288 -34.93 11.20 -2.55
N ALA A 289 -35.78 12.20 -2.38
CA ALA A 289 -35.93 13.32 -3.32
C ALA A 289 -34.62 14.07 -3.56
N LYS A 290 -33.74 14.18 -2.56
CA LYS A 290 -32.44 14.85 -2.68
C LYS A 290 -31.49 14.01 -3.58
N ALA A 291 -31.46 12.71 -3.37
CA ALA A 291 -30.65 11.82 -4.19
C ALA A 291 -31.16 11.78 -5.65
N ALA A 292 -32.47 11.70 -5.86
CA ALA A 292 -33.08 11.76 -7.20
C ALA A 292 -32.77 13.08 -7.91
N ALA A 293 -32.87 14.23 -7.23
CA ALA A 293 -32.49 15.52 -7.78
C ALA A 293 -31.00 15.58 -8.14
N THR A 294 -30.13 15.02 -7.30
CA THR A 294 -28.68 14.97 -7.55
C THR A 294 -28.38 14.13 -8.80
N ALA A 295 -29.06 12.97 -8.97
CA ALA A 295 -28.93 12.15 -10.17
C ALA A 295 -29.34 12.90 -11.45
N ARG A 296 -30.44 13.65 -11.40
CA ARG A 296 -30.90 14.49 -12.55
C ARG A 296 -29.87 15.57 -12.90
N MET A 297 -29.30 16.25 -11.90
CA MET A 297 -28.26 17.24 -12.15
C MET A 297 -27.01 16.64 -12.79
N MET A 298 -26.60 15.44 -12.34
CA MET A 298 -25.46 14.73 -12.93
C MET A 298 -25.76 14.31 -14.38
N LEU A 299 -26.94 13.82 -14.69
CA LEU A 299 -27.34 13.51 -16.05
C LEU A 299 -27.23 14.71 -16.99
N LEU A 300 -27.65 15.90 -16.54
CA LEU A 300 -27.51 17.14 -17.32
C LEU A 300 -26.06 17.57 -17.51
N ALA A 301 -25.19 17.30 -16.52
CA ALA A 301 -23.79 17.68 -16.57
C ALA A 301 -22.93 16.71 -17.41
N ILE A 302 -23.37 15.46 -17.59
CA ILE A 302 -22.63 14.43 -18.34
C ILE A 302 -23.04 14.37 -19.81
N ARG A 303 -24.28 14.76 -20.14
CA ARG A 303 -24.78 14.91 -21.54
C ARG A 303 -24.15 16.09 -22.23
#